data_4d5377ceef077b6d2cc2b65db3750722
#
_entry.id   4d5377ceef077b6d2cc2b65db3750722
#
_cell.length_a   1.000
_cell.length_b   1.000
_cell.length_c   1.000
_cell.angle_alpha   90.00
_cell.angle_beta   90.00
_cell.angle_gamma   90.00
#
_symmetry.space_group_name_H-M   'P 1'
#
loop_
_entity.id
_entity.type
_entity.pdbx_description
1 polymer ?
#
loop_
_entity_poly.entity_id
_entity_poly.type
_entity_poly.pdbx_seq_one_letter_code
_entity_poly.pdbx_strand_id
1 'polypeptide(L)'
;VQRRDELHRAYWTLAAERQRIFERRTAGLPPPWTDDPILGRFKFTNAWRASDRVSQFLIRDVIYGQPDLPAEDTVARIVLFRLFSKPATWRAIECELGPVRARTIADVRLAGLLERLQRAGPIYTSAFILCANKAYGHDRKYRNHIALLADMLRGGRLPKAIAHARSLRAVYDALCSFPLIGPFMGYQLAIDLNYSRLVSFSEDEFTVPGPGAVRGIEKVFPGARPRERTYVIHRMVDEQTDACARYGIDPPLLLGRRRLHAIDCQNLFCELDKYARVRYPDLRSNRTRIKATFTPSTEPLTLYYPPKWGLPSVAQPADELATAA
;
A
#
# COMPACT_ATOMS: atom_id res chain seq x y z
N VAL A 1 22.18 -6.74 15.71
CA VAL A 1 21.37 -5.67 16.32
C VAL A 1 20.63 -6.25 17.51
N GLN A 2 20.71 -5.59 18.68
CA GLN A 2 20.01 -6.01 19.90
C GLN A 2 18.50 -5.95 19.67
N ARG A 3 17.76 -6.95 20.15
CA ARG A 3 16.30 -7.06 20.02
C ARG A 3 15.63 -6.94 21.39
N ARG A 4 14.50 -6.22 21.44
CA ARG A 4 13.57 -6.26 22.57
C ARG A 4 12.53 -7.33 22.32
N ASP A 5 12.62 -8.45 23.05
CA ASP A 5 11.77 -9.63 22.82
C ASP A 5 10.27 -9.36 23.03
N GLU A 6 9.90 -8.53 23.99
CA GLU A 6 8.52 -8.13 24.22
C GLU A 6 7.91 -7.44 22.97
N LEU A 7 8.63 -6.48 22.40
CA LEU A 7 8.15 -5.74 21.22
C LEU A 7 8.23 -6.57 19.95
N HIS A 8 9.17 -7.49 19.87
CA HIS A 8 9.24 -8.45 18.77
C HIS A 8 8.05 -9.43 18.83
N ARG A 9 7.68 -9.90 20.05
CA ARG A 9 6.45 -10.68 20.23
C ARG A 9 5.21 -9.85 19.86
N ALA A 10 5.13 -8.59 20.32
CA ALA A 10 4.03 -7.70 20.00
C ALA A 10 3.88 -7.45 18.50
N TYR A 11 4.98 -7.39 17.73
CA TYR A 11 4.97 -7.27 16.28
C TYR A 11 4.25 -8.46 15.63
N TRP A 12 4.60 -9.69 16.01
CA TRP A 12 4.00 -10.90 15.43
C TRP A 12 2.57 -11.12 15.90
N THR A 13 2.27 -10.82 17.18
CA THR A 13 0.90 -10.83 17.70
C THR A 13 0.01 -9.85 16.94
N LEU A 14 0.50 -8.64 16.69
CA LEU A 14 -0.21 -7.63 15.89
C LEU A 14 -0.46 -8.12 14.46
N ALA A 15 0.53 -8.72 13.82
CA ALA A 15 0.40 -9.25 12.46
C ALA A 15 -0.68 -10.34 12.38
N ALA A 16 -0.63 -11.32 13.29
CA ALA A 16 -1.59 -12.42 13.36
C ALA A 16 -3.01 -11.91 13.68
N GLU A 17 -3.16 -11.00 14.66
CA GLU A 17 -4.47 -10.47 15.02
C GLU A 17 -5.07 -9.61 13.89
N ARG A 18 -4.26 -8.83 13.17
CA ARG A 18 -4.73 -8.11 11.98
C ARG A 18 -5.18 -9.06 10.88
N GLN A 19 -4.52 -10.20 10.73
CA GLN A 19 -4.93 -11.24 9.77
C GLN A 19 -6.26 -11.89 10.21
N ARG A 20 -6.43 -12.26 11.47
CA ARG A 20 -7.70 -12.80 12.00
C ARG A 20 -8.86 -11.83 11.82
N ILE A 21 -8.65 -10.53 12.09
CA ILE A 21 -9.67 -9.49 11.84
C ILE A 21 -10.07 -9.47 10.36
N PHE A 22 -9.09 -9.55 9.47
CA PHE A 22 -9.33 -9.59 8.02
C PHE A 22 -10.14 -10.83 7.63
N GLU A 23 -9.76 -12.01 8.10
CA GLU A 23 -10.43 -13.29 7.82
C GLU A 23 -11.87 -13.32 8.34
N ARG A 24 -12.07 -12.92 9.61
CA ARG A 24 -13.43 -12.83 10.19
C ARG A 24 -14.33 -11.91 9.38
N ARG A 25 -13.79 -10.80 8.94
CA ARG A 25 -14.52 -9.83 8.14
C ARG A 25 -14.82 -10.34 6.73
N THR A 26 -13.88 -11.02 6.09
CA THR A 26 -14.09 -11.59 4.74
C THR A 26 -15.03 -12.78 4.77
N ALA A 27 -15.10 -13.50 5.88
CA ALA A 27 -16.08 -14.53 6.15
C ALA A 27 -17.49 -13.99 6.48
N GLY A 28 -17.69 -12.66 6.45
CA GLY A 28 -18.99 -12.04 6.73
C GLY A 28 -19.42 -12.08 8.20
N LEU A 29 -18.52 -12.39 9.13
CA LEU A 29 -18.85 -12.40 10.55
C LEU A 29 -19.17 -10.98 11.05
N PRO A 30 -20.13 -10.84 11.98
CA PRO A 30 -20.44 -9.53 12.57
C PRO A 30 -19.30 -9.03 13.48
N PRO A 31 -19.13 -7.70 13.62
CA PRO A 31 -18.24 -7.14 14.63
C PRO A 31 -18.74 -7.43 16.06
N PRO A 32 -17.86 -7.38 17.09
CA PRO A 32 -16.44 -7.06 17.01
C PRO A 32 -15.59 -8.23 16.45
N TRP A 33 -14.58 -7.89 15.65
CA TRP A 33 -13.68 -8.90 15.06
C TRP A 33 -12.42 -9.17 15.88
N THR A 34 -12.26 -8.48 17.00
CA THR A 34 -11.11 -8.59 17.92
C THR A 34 -11.50 -8.17 19.32
N ASP A 35 -10.86 -8.78 20.32
CA ASP A 35 -10.96 -8.41 21.73
C ASP A 35 -9.85 -7.42 22.14
N ASP A 36 -8.89 -7.12 21.23
CA ASP A 36 -7.87 -6.11 21.49
C ASP A 36 -8.49 -4.70 21.43
N PRO A 37 -8.52 -3.96 22.56
CA PRO A 37 -9.20 -2.68 22.65
C PRO A 37 -8.54 -1.59 21.79
N ILE A 38 -7.25 -1.73 21.46
CA ILE A 38 -6.52 -0.79 20.59
C ILE A 38 -6.90 -1.03 19.14
N LEU A 39 -6.92 -2.29 18.70
CA LEU A 39 -7.30 -2.66 17.34
C LEU A 39 -8.79 -2.47 17.07
N GLY A 40 -9.63 -2.67 18.08
CA GLY A 40 -11.08 -2.40 18.00
C GLY A 40 -11.42 -0.91 17.91
N ARG A 41 -10.58 -0.05 18.51
CA ARG A 41 -10.83 1.41 18.57
C ARG A 41 -10.19 2.21 17.45
N PHE A 42 -8.99 1.83 17.00
CA PHE A 42 -8.20 2.64 16.09
C PHE A 42 -8.02 1.95 14.73
N LYS A 43 -7.86 2.78 13.70
CA LYS A 43 -7.68 2.30 12.33
C LYS A 43 -6.22 1.85 12.11
N PHE A 44 -6.08 0.57 11.74
CA PHE A 44 -4.83 -0.06 11.32
C PHE A 44 -4.95 -0.60 9.89
N THR A 45 -3.83 -0.73 9.20
CA THR A 45 -3.78 -1.44 7.92
C THR A 45 -3.88 -2.94 8.14
N ASN A 46 -4.19 -3.70 7.11
CA ASN A 46 -4.11 -5.16 7.15
C ASN A 46 -2.65 -5.63 7.28
N ALA A 47 -2.45 -6.89 7.69
CA ALA A 47 -1.11 -7.49 7.70
C ALA A 47 -0.50 -7.47 6.30
N TRP A 48 -1.31 -7.76 5.30
CA TRP A 48 -0.97 -7.72 3.88
C TRP A 48 -1.34 -6.37 3.27
N ARG A 49 -0.35 -5.65 2.72
CA ARG A 49 -0.57 -4.38 2.04
C ARG A 49 -1.57 -4.49 0.89
N ALA A 50 -1.49 -5.57 0.12
CA ALA A 50 -2.39 -5.81 -0.99
C ALA A 50 -3.86 -5.96 -0.56
N SER A 51 -4.12 -6.38 0.67
CA SER A 51 -5.48 -6.55 1.23
C SER A 51 -6.10 -5.24 1.76
N ASP A 52 -5.37 -4.14 1.77
CA ASP A 52 -5.94 -2.84 2.14
C ASP A 52 -6.93 -2.34 1.08
N ARG A 53 -8.01 -1.68 1.50
CA ARG A 53 -9.07 -1.19 0.59
C ARG A 53 -8.55 -0.37 -0.59
N VAL A 54 -7.57 0.50 -0.36
CA VAL A 54 -6.98 1.33 -1.42
C VAL A 54 -6.13 0.49 -2.36
N SER A 55 -5.41 -0.50 -1.84
CA SER A 55 -4.64 -1.45 -2.66
C SER A 55 -5.56 -2.37 -3.43
N GLN A 56 -6.66 -2.85 -2.84
CA GLN A 56 -7.66 -3.64 -3.54
C GLN A 56 -8.30 -2.87 -4.70
N PHE A 57 -8.65 -1.59 -4.48
CA PHE A 57 -9.13 -0.72 -5.56
C PHE A 57 -8.07 -0.54 -6.64
N LEU A 58 -6.80 -0.27 -6.26
CA LEU A 58 -5.70 -0.17 -7.21
C LEU A 58 -5.56 -1.45 -8.04
N ILE A 59 -5.53 -2.62 -7.40
CA ILE A 59 -5.31 -3.89 -8.10
C ILE A 59 -6.51 -4.20 -8.99
N ARG A 60 -7.70 -4.26 -8.43
CA ARG A 60 -8.91 -4.70 -9.14
C ARG A 60 -9.35 -3.70 -10.22
N ASP A 61 -9.53 -2.42 -9.84
CA ASP A 61 -10.20 -1.44 -10.70
C ASP A 61 -9.20 -0.68 -11.59
N VAL A 62 -8.03 -0.33 -11.04
CA VAL A 62 -7.06 0.49 -11.77
C VAL A 62 -6.15 -0.36 -12.65
N ILE A 63 -5.59 -1.47 -12.12
CA ILE A 63 -4.65 -2.32 -12.86
C ILE A 63 -5.39 -3.30 -13.77
N TYR A 64 -6.31 -4.08 -13.19
CA TYR A 64 -6.97 -5.19 -13.88
C TYR A 64 -8.40 -4.90 -14.33
N GLY A 65 -8.96 -3.75 -13.99
CA GLY A 65 -10.31 -3.34 -14.43
C GLY A 65 -10.45 -3.13 -15.94
N GLN A 66 -9.35 -3.08 -16.67
CA GLN A 66 -9.30 -3.09 -18.12
C GLN A 66 -8.20 -4.04 -18.59
N PRO A 67 -8.55 -5.07 -19.36
CA PRO A 67 -7.58 -6.02 -19.88
C PRO A 67 -6.71 -5.41 -20.99
N ASP A 68 -5.52 -5.95 -21.16
CA ASP A 68 -4.63 -5.78 -22.31
C ASP A 68 -4.27 -4.34 -22.67
N LEU A 69 -4.04 -3.50 -21.65
CA LEU A 69 -3.59 -2.14 -21.83
C LEU A 69 -2.13 -2.07 -22.29
N PRO A 70 -1.80 -1.12 -23.17
CA PRO A 70 -0.41 -0.74 -23.44
C PRO A 70 0.33 -0.38 -22.14
N ALA A 71 1.64 -0.64 -22.12
CA ALA A 71 2.48 -0.36 -20.95
C ALA A 71 2.37 1.11 -20.50
N GLU A 72 2.31 2.04 -21.44
CA GLU A 72 2.17 3.46 -21.16
C GLU A 72 0.86 3.79 -20.43
N ASP A 73 -0.26 3.21 -20.88
CA ASP A 73 -1.56 3.38 -20.24
C ASP A 73 -1.57 2.75 -18.83
N THR A 74 -0.99 1.58 -18.67
CA THR A 74 -0.88 0.90 -17.37
C THR A 74 -0.07 1.74 -16.38
N VAL A 75 1.07 2.27 -16.80
CA VAL A 75 1.89 3.18 -15.99
C VAL A 75 1.13 4.44 -15.63
N ALA A 76 0.47 5.08 -16.62
CA ALA A 76 -0.33 6.28 -16.39
C ALA A 76 -1.42 6.06 -15.34
N ARG A 77 -2.15 4.95 -15.42
CA ARG A 77 -3.21 4.56 -14.48
C ARG A 77 -2.67 4.38 -13.07
N ILE A 78 -1.63 3.57 -12.90
CA ILE A 78 -1.06 3.24 -11.60
C ILE A 78 -0.51 4.49 -10.92
N VAL A 79 0.29 5.29 -11.65
CA VAL A 79 0.90 6.49 -11.09
C VAL A 79 -0.16 7.55 -10.76
N LEU A 80 -1.11 7.83 -11.69
CA LEU A 80 -2.18 8.79 -11.43
C LEU A 80 -2.97 8.41 -10.18
N PHE A 81 -3.40 7.15 -10.08
CA PHE A 81 -4.14 6.70 -8.90
C PHE A 81 -3.32 6.86 -7.63
N ARG A 82 -2.04 6.42 -7.63
CA ARG A 82 -1.20 6.50 -6.43
C ARG A 82 -0.94 7.94 -5.99
N LEU A 83 -0.82 8.88 -6.90
CA LEU A 83 -0.65 10.31 -6.58
C LEU A 83 -1.80 10.85 -5.72
N PHE A 84 -3.02 10.42 -5.93
CA PHE A 84 -4.20 10.82 -5.16
C PHE A 84 -4.58 9.79 -4.08
N SER A 85 -4.39 8.51 -4.35
CA SER A 85 -4.74 7.35 -3.50
C SER A 85 -6.18 7.42 -2.96
N LYS A 86 -7.10 7.96 -3.76
CA LYS A 86 -8.50 8.19 -3.38
C LYS A 86 -9.47 7.66 -4.46
N PRO A 87 -10.18 6.55 -4.20
CA PRO A 87 -11.13 5.97 -5.16
C PRO A 87 -12.17 6.95 -5.70
N ALA A 88 -12.70 7.83 -4.84
CA ALA A 88 -13.68 8.82 -5.28
C ALA A 88 -13.11 9.80 -6.33
N THR A 89 -11.86 10.25 -6.16
CA THR A 89 -11.20 11.12 -7.16
C THR A 89 -10.98 10.36 -8.47
N TRP A 90 -10.57 9.10 -8.41
CA TRP A 90 -10.42 8.24 -9.59
C TRP A 90 -11.73 8.09 -10.36
N ARG A 91 -12.81 7.71 -9.65
CA ARG A 91 -14.14 7.52 -10.28
C ARG A 91 -14.65 8.81 -10.92
N ALA A 92 -14.44 9.96 -10.29
CA ALA A 92 -14.81 11.26 -10.87
C ALA A 92 -14.05 11.56 -12.16
N ILE A 93 -12.75 11.21 -12.22
CA ILE A 93 -11.96 11.35 -13.45
C ILE A 93 -12.51 10.45 -14.55
N GLU A 94 -12.76 9.17 -14.28
CA GLU A 94 -13.29 8.25 -15.28
C GLU A 94 -14.73 8.60 -15.70
N CYS A 95 -15.55 9.12 -14.80
CA CYS A 95 -16.92 9.56 -15.11
C CYS A 95 -16.93 10.73 -16.10
N GLU A 96 -16.04 11.71 -15.94
CA GLU A 96 -16.03 12.92 -16.77
C GLU A 96 -15.17 12.79 -18.04
N LEU A 97 -14.04 12.09 -17.95
CA LEU A 97 -13.06 12.01 -19.04
C LEU A 97 -13.03 10.65 -19.74
N GLY A 98 -13.86 9.72 -19.30
CA GLY A 98 -13.81 8.33 -19.75
C GLY A 98 -12.65 7.54 -19.13
N PRO A 99 -12.44 6.30 -19.59
CA PRO A 99 -11.39 5.43 -19.06
C PRO A 99 -10.02 6.09 -19.13
N VAL A 100 -9.33 6.14 -17.97
CA VAL A 100 -8.00 6.76 -17.88
C VAL A 100 -7.00 6.04 -18.77
N ARG A 101 -6.28 6.82 -19.59
CA ARG A 101 -5.21 6.45 -20.49
C ARG A 101 -4.05 7.45 -20.38
N ALA A 102 -2.92 7.16 -20.98
CA ALA A 102 -1.82 8.12 -21.08
C ALA A 102 -2.27 9.47 -21.67
N ARG A 103 -3.11 9.45 -22.69
CA ARG A 103 -3.70 10.66 -23.31
C ARG A 103 -4.56 11.50 -22.34
N THR A 104 -5.17 10.88 -21.33
CA THR A 104 -5.96 11.60 -20.31
C THR A 104 -5.09 12.59 -19.53
N ILE A 105 -3.79 12.32 -19.38
CA ILE A 105 -2.86 13.19 -18.67
C ILE A 105 -2.60 14.50 -19.43
N ALA A 106 -2.67 14.46 -20.76
CA ALA A 106 -2.55 15.62 -21.63
C ALA A 106 -3.89 16.35 -21.86
N ASP A 107 -5.01 15.80 -21.40
CA ASP A 107 -6.34 16.41 -21.55
C ASP A 107 -6.45 17.70 -20.71
N VAL A 108 -6.67 18.81 -21.36
CA VAL A 108 -6.80 20.13 -20.72
C VAL A 108 -7.93 20.18 -19.67
N ARG A 109 -8.95 19.32 -19.81
CA ARG A 109 -10.09 19.23 -18.88
C ARG A 109 -9.70 18.64 -17.53
N LEU A 110 -8.65 17.79 -17.47
CA LEU A 110 -8.24 17.13 -16.23
C LEU A 110 -7.90 18.13 -15.12
N ALA A 111 -7.15 19.17 -15.43
CA ALA A 111 -6.77 20.21 -14.46
C ALA A 111 -8.00 20.96 -13.93
N GLY A 112 -8.94 21.33 -14.83
CA GLY A 112 -10.20 21.99 -14.46
C GLY A 112 -11.11 21.11 -13.60
N LEU A 113 -11.21 19.82 -13.91
CA LEU A 113 -11.94 18.84 -13.11
C LEU A 113 -11.36 18.76 -11.68
N LEU A 114 -10.04 18.56 -11.56
CA LEU A 114 -9.38 18.44 -10.25
C LEU A 114 -9.52 19.73 -9.43
N GLU A 115 -9.55 20.89 -10.07
CA GLU A 115 -9.83 22.15 -9.41
C GLU A 115 -11.26 22.22 -8.85
N ARG A 116 -12.27 21.84 -9.62
CA ARG A 116 -13.67 21.77 -9.15
C ARG A 116 -13.82 20.78 -7.99
N LEU A 117 -13.25 19.59 -8.13
CA LEU A 117 -13.28 18.57 -7.08
C LEU A 117 -12.60 19.07 -5.79
N GLN A 118 -11.46 19.77 -5.90
CA GLN A 118 -10.76 20.30 -4.75
C GLN A 118 -11.51 21.42 -4.03
N ARG A 119 -12.30 22.23 -4.76
CA ARG A 119 -13.20 23.21 -4.16
C ARG A 119 -14.36 22.55 -3.41
N ALA A 120 -14.84 21.40 -3.90
CA ALA A 120 -15.90 20.65 -3.26
C ALA A 120 -15.40 19.80 -2.06
N GLY A 121 -14.10 19.50 -2.00
CA GLY A 121 -13.54 18.72 -0.91
C GLY A 121 -12.14 18.18 -1.18
N PRO A 122 -11.58 17.38 -0.26
CA PRO A 122 -10.23 16.84 -0.42
C PRO A 122 -10.19 15.83 -1.57
N ILE A 123 -9.28 16.02 -2.53
CA ILE A 123 -9.02 15.10 -3.65
C ILE A 123 -7.92 14.08 -3.35
N TYR A 124 -7.22 14.22 -2.23
CA TYR A 124 -6.16 13.33 -1.77
C TYR A 124 -6.59 12.51 -0.57
N THR A 125 -6.01 11.33 -0.41
CA THR A 125 -6.08 10.60 0.86
C THR A 125 -5.24 11.30 1.93
N SER A 126 -5.59 11.07 3.20
CA SER A 126 -4.78 11.51 4.34
C SER A 126 -3.60 10.57 4.65
N ALA A 127 -3.52 9.40 4.00
CA ALA A 127 -2.56 8.35 4.33
C ALA A 127 -1.24 8.46 3.57
N PHE A 128 -1.28 8.68 2.25
CA PHE A 128 -0.11 8.83 1.39
C PHE A 128 0.08 10.31 1.03
N ILE A 129 0.81 11.04 1.86
CA ILE A 129 1.00 12.47 1.65
C ILE A 129 2.29 12.66 0.85
N LEU A 130 2.16 12.96 -0.44
CA LEU A 130 3.24 13.56 -1.21
C LEU A 130 3.47 14.99 -0.72
N CYS A 131 4.73 15.39 -0.60
CA CYS A 131 5.08 16.76 -0.28
C CYS A 131 4.47 17.73 -1.30
N ALA A 132 3.88 18.81 -0.81
CA ALA A 132 3.50 19.93 -1.64
C ALA A 132 4.76 20.74 -1.93
N ASN A 133 5.42 20.46 -3.06
CA ASN A 133 6.50 21.31 -3.55
C ASN A 133 6.19 21.79 -4.98
N LYS A 134 6.86 22.81 -5.40
CA LYS A 134 6.66 23.47 -6.70
C LYS A 134 7.66 22.99 -7.76
N ALA A 135 8.07 21.71 -7.74
CA ALA A 135 9.11 21.20 -8.62
C ALA A 135 8.83 21.41 -10.12
N TYR A 136 7.56 21.56 -10.49
CA TYR A 136 7.13 21.87 -11.85
C TYR A 136 6.57 23.29 -12.00
N GLY A 137 6.86 24.19 -11.05
CA GLY A 137 6.52 25.62 -11.14
C GLY A 137 5.07 25.99 -10.86
N HIS A 138 4.23 25.06 -10.43
CA HIS A 138 2.82 25.33 -10.18
C HIS A 138 2.53 25.58 -8.68
N ASP A 139 1.64 26.54 -8.39
CA ASP A 139 1.18 26.80 -7.01
C ASP A 139 0.25 25.70 -6.49
N ARG A 140 -0.54 25.10 -7.35
CA ARG A 140 -1.46 24.02 -6.98
C ARG A 140 -0.77 22.68 -7.04
N LYS A 141 -0.89 21.90 -5.94
CA LYS A 141 -0.27 20.58 -5.80
C LYS A 141 -0.66 19.63 -6.95
N TYR A 142 -1.94 19.55 -7.30
CA TYR A 142 -2.41 18.66 -8.36
C TYR A 142 -1.82 19.02 -9.74
N ARG A 143 -1.55 20.29 -10.01
CA ARG A 143 -0.91 20.70 -11.27
C ARG A 143 0.53 20.21 -11.36
N ASN A 144 1.29 20.27 -10.25
CA ASN A 144 2.63 19.65 -10.20
C ASN A 144 2.57 18.13 -10.41
N HIS A 145 1.53 17.46 -9.89
CA HIS A 145 1.35 16.01 -10.08
C HIS A 145 0.99 15.66 -11.53
N ILE A 146 0.14 16.44 -12.20
CA ILE A 146 -0.15 16.24 -13.62
C ILE A 146 1.13 16.46 -14.44
N ALA A 147 1.88 17.54 -14.17
CA ALA A 147 3.13 17.83 -14.86
C ALA A 147 4.21 16.74 -14.63
N LEU A 148 4.31 16.21 -13.41
CA LEU A 148 5.16 15.07 -13.10
C LEU A 148 4.80 13.86 -13.96
N LEU A 149 3.52 13.50 -14.01
CA LEU A 149 3.09 12.33 -14.78
C LEU A 149 3.25 12.55 -16.30
N ALA A 150 2.98 13.77 -16.79
CA ALA A 150 3.26 14.12 -18.17
C ALA A 150 4.76 14.01 -18.52
N ASP A 151 5.65 14.41 -17.60
CA ASP A 151 7.10 14.24 -17.76
C ASP A 151 7.51 12.76 -17.75
N MET A 152 6.93 11.95 -16.87
CA MET A 152 7.16 10.49 -16.81
C MET A 152 6.77 9.79 -18.12
N LEU A 153 5.69 10.25 -18.77
CA LEU A 153 5.18 9.65 -20.01
C LEU A 153 5.82 10.22 -21.27
N ARG A 154 6.43 11.40 -21.20
CA ARG A 154 7.04 12.07 -22.36
C ARG A 154 8.05 11.18 -23.07
N GLY A 155 7.80 10.89 -24.35
CA GLY A 155 8.64 10.01 -25.15
C GLY A 155 8.76 8.58 -24.60
N GLY A 156 7.85 8.19 -23.72
CA GLY A 156 7.85 6.87 -23.07
C GLY A 156 8.95 6.69 -22.02
N ARG A 157 9.46 7.78 -21.40
CA ARG A 157 10.60 7.72 -20.45
C ARG A 157 10.42 6.64 -19.38
N LEU A 158 9.40 6.76 -18.56
CA LEU A 158 9.17 5.79 -17.47
C LEU A 158 8.71 4.42 -17.99
N PRO A 159 7.75 4.29 -18.94
CA PRO A 159 7.36 2.99 -19.52
C PRO A 159 8.53 2.20 -20.10
N LYS A 160 9.43 2.86 -20.84
CA LYS A 160 10.64 2.23 -21.39
C LYS A 160 11.62 1.80 -20.30
N ALA A 161 11.85 2.67 -19.30
CA ALA A 161 12.71 2.34 -18.18
C ALA A 161 12.20 1.12 -17.40
N ILE A 162 10.87 1.03 -17.17
CA ILE A 162 10.24 -0.13 -16.54
C ILE A 162 10.40 -1.40 -17.40
N ALA A 163 10.17 -1.30 -18.71
CA ALA A 163 10.30 -2.45 -19.62
C ALA A 163 11.73 -3.01 -19.67
N HIS A 164 12.76 -2.18 -19.46
CA HIS A 164 14.16 -2.58 -19.43
C HIS A 164 14.68 -2.90 -18.02
N ALA A 165 13.88 -2.68 -16.98
CA ALA A 165 14.28 -2.99 -15.62
C ALA A 165 14.55 -4.49 -15.43
N ARG A 166 15.61 -4.81 -14.70
CA ARG A 166 16.04 -6.19 -14.40
C ARG A 166 15.83 -6.57 -12.93
N SER A 167 15.29 -5.64 -12.13
CA SER A 167 15.05 -5.83 -10.70
C SER A 167 14.02 -4.82 -10.19
N LEU A 168 13.41 -5.11 -9.05
CA LEU A 168 12.53 -4.17 -8.35
C LEU A 168 13.28 -2.89 -7.96
N ARG A 169 14.58 -3.03 -7.63
CA ARG A 169 15.48 -1.91 -7.38
C ARG A 169 15.61 -1.00 -8.60
N ALA A 170 15.77 -1.56 -9.81
CA ALA A 170 15.87 -0.77 -11.03
C ALA A 170 14.57 0.01 -11.32
N VAL A 171 13.39 -0.59 -11.07
CA VAL A 171 12.10 0.11 -11.15
C VAL A 171 12.04 1.28 -10.17
N TYR A 172 12.47 1.05 -8.94
CA TYR A 172 12.53 2.09 -7.91
C TYR A 172 13.47 3.24 -8.29
N ASP A 173 14.67 2.94 -8.77
CA ASP A 173 15.66 3.95 -9.16
C ASP A 173 15.13 4.80 -10.34
N ALA A 174 14.47 4.16 -11.32
CA ALA A 174 13.82 4.86 -12.42
C ALA A 174 12.72 5.82 -11.94
N LEU A 175 11.91 5.41 -10.95
CA LEU A 175 10.90 6.28 -10.34
C LEU A 175 11.53 7.45 -9.57
N CYS A 176 12.54 7.19 -8.77
CA CYS A 176 13.23 8.21 -7.96
C CYS A 176 14.03 9.22 -8.79
N SER A 177 14.27 8.96 -10.09
CA SER A 177 14.89 9.92 -10.99
C SER A 177 14.01 11.14 -11.32
N PHE A 178 12.71 11.05 -11.02
CA PHE A 178 11.77 12.16 -11.26
C PHE A 178 11.61 13.05 -10.03
N PRO A 179 11.50 14.37 -10.22
CA PRO A 179 11.17 15.29 -9.12
C PRO A 179 9.88 14.84 -8.40
N LEU A 180 9.73 15.20 -7.14
CA LEU A 180 8.60 14.83 -6.25
C LEU A 180 8.58 13.35 -5.82
N ILE A 181 9.30 12.45 -6.47
CA ILE A 181 9.36 11.05 -6.08
C ILE A 181 10.55 10.82 -5.14
N GLY A 182 10.29 10.94 -3.86
CA GLY A 182 11.26 10.57 -2.83
C GLY A 182 11.28 9.05 -2.55
N PRO A 183 12.24 8.58 -1.73
CA PRO A 183 12.46 7.16 -1.47
C PRO A 183 11.20 6.38 -1.04
N PHE A 184 10.38 6.96 -0.16
CA PHE A 184 9.15 6.30 0.29
C PHE A 184 8.15 6.12 -0.85
N MET A 185 7.90 7.18 -1.63
CA MET A 185 6.92 7.12 -2.72
C MET A 185 7.43 6.26 -3.87
N GLY A 186 8.72 6.35 -4.21
CA GLY A 186 9.35 5.49 -5.22
C GLY A 186 9.17 4.00 -4.89
N TYR A 187 9.40 3.62 -3.62
CA TYR A 187 9.19 2.23 -3.20
C TYR A 187 7.71 1.82 -3.26
N GLN A 188 6.78 2.66 -2.80
CA GLN A 188 5.34 2.38 -2.90
C GLN A 188 4.88 2.20 -4.35
N LEU A 189 5.34 3.05 -5.27
CA LEU A 189 5.04 2.95 -6.70
C LEU A 189 5.70 1.73 -7.35
N ALA A 190 6.93 1.37 -6.96
CA ALA A 190 7.60 0.17 -7.46
C ALA A 190 6.81 -1.10 -7.12
N ILE A 191 6.30 -1.21 -5.89
CA ILE A 191 5.41 -2.30 -5.47
C ILE A 191 4.08 -2.28 -6.24
N ASP A 192 3.48 -1.09 -6.45
CA ASP A 192 2.23 -0.98 -7.22
C ASP A 192 2.41 -1.43 -8.69
N LEU A 193 3.50 -1.03 -9.31
CA LEU A 193 3.87 -1.49 -10.65
C LEU A 193 4.14 -3.00 -10.67
N ASN A 194 4.75 -3.53 -9.60
CA ASN A 194 5.00 -4.95 -9.45
C ASN A 194 3.71 -5.76 -9.20
N TYR A 195 2.58 -5.16 -8.89
CA TYR A 195 1.27 -5.85 -8.92
C TYR A 195 0.75 -6.05 -10.35
N SER A 196 1.17 -5.24 -11.31
CA SER A 196 0.75 -5.34 -12.71
C SER A 196 1.46 -6.45 -13.47
N ARG A 197 1.07 -6.63 -14.75
CA ARG A 197 1.75 -7.56 -15.67
C ARG A 197 3.05 -7.00 -16.26
N LEU A 198 3.36 -5.72 -16.04
CA LEU A 198 4.53 -5.05 -16.64
C LEU A 198 5.85 -5.62 -16.15
N VAL A 199 5.91 -5.97 -14.87
CA VAL A 199 7.09 -6.55 -14.22
C VAL A 199 6.67 -7.63 -13.23
N SER A 200 7.58 -8.56 -12.93
CA SER A 200 7.34 -9.65 -12.00
C SER A 200 8.63 -9.98 -11.24
N PHE A 201 8.97 -9.10 -10.28
CA PHE A 201 10.13 -9.27 -9.40
C PHE A 201 9.70 -9.81 -8.04
N SER A 202 10.63 -10.45 -7.34
CA SER A 202 10.41 -10.84 -5.95
C SER A 202 10.20 -9.58 -5.09
N GLU A 203 9.15 -9.59 -4.25
CA GLU A 203 8.91 -8.50 -3.29
C GLU A 203 9.90 -8.53 -2.12
N ASP A 204 10.74 -9.58 -2.04
CA ASP A 204 11.76 -9.76 -1.00
C ASP A 204 13.17 -9.34 -1.44
N GLU A 205 13.38 -9.02 -2.74
CA GLU A 205 14.73 -8.64 -3.21
C GLU A 205 15.15 -7.23 -2.78
N PHE A 206 14.19 -6.35 -2.53
CA PHE A 206 14.45 -4.94 -2.25
C PHE A 206 13.37 -4.32 -1.36
N THR A 207 13.79 -3.51 -0.39
CA THR A 207 12.87 -2.74 0.46
C THR A 207 13.48 -1.42 0.91
N VAL A 208 12.62 -0.44 1.16
CA VAL A 208 13.00 0.87 1.71
C VAL A 208 12.12 1.18 2.93
N PRO A 209 12.70 1.30 4.12
CA PRO A 209 11.94 1.61 5.32
C PRO A 209 11.36 3.03 5.26
N GLY A 210 10.03 3.11 5.32
CA GLY A 210 9.34 4.40 5.46
C GLY A 210 9.53 5.02 6.85
N PRO A 211 9.20 6.33 7.02
CA PRO A 211 9.42 7.02 8.30
C PRO A 211 8.71 6.38 9.49
N GLY A 212 7.56 5.74 9.27
CA GLY A 212 6.85 4.99 10.31
C GLY A 212 7.56 3.70 10.67
N ALA A 213 8.02 2.97 9.66
CA ALA A 213 8.77 1.73 9.84
C ALA A 213 10.10 1.98 10.58
N VAL A 214 10.81 3.05 10.26
CA VAL A 214 12.04 3.43 11.00
C VAL A 214 11.77 3.53 12.49
N ARG A 215 10.69 4.21 12.91
CA ARG A 215 10.34 4.32 14.34
C ARG A 215 9.93 2.98 14.96
N GLY A 216 9.23 2.13 14.20
CA GLY A 216 8.89 0.78 14.63
C GLY A 216 10.12 -0.10 14.81
N ILE A 217 11.04 -0.05 13.84
CA ILE A 217 12.32 -0.76 13.91
C ILE A 217 13.11 -0.31 15.15
N GLU A 218 13.24 0.98 15.40
CA GLU A 218 13.95 1.52 16.56
C GLU A 218 13.34 1.08 17.91
N LYS A 219 12.04 0.82 17.94
CA LYS A 219 11.38 0.26 19.12
C LYS A 219 11.77 -1.19 19.37
N VAL A 220 11.71 -2.02 18.34
CA VAL A 220 12.00 -3.47 18.43
C VAL A 220 13.52 -3.72 18.50
N PHE A 221 14.29 -2.98 17.73
CA PHE A 221 15.75 -3.12 17.56
C PHE A 221 16.43 -1.79 17.91
N PRO A 222 16.55 -1.44 19.20
CA PRO A 222 17.17 -0.20 19.61
C PRO A 222 18.62 -0.13 19.14
N GLY A 223 19.00 1.05 18.64
CA GLY A 223 20.33 1.27 18.11
C GLY A 223 20.56 0.75 16.67
N ALA A 224 19.52 0.26 15.99
CA ALA A 224 19.65 -0.12 14.58
C ALA A 224 20.04 1.09 13.72
N ARG A 225 21.25 1.05 13.17
CA ARG A 225 21.80 2.10 12.30
C ARG A 225 21.01 2.18 10.98
N PRO A 226 21.02 3.32 10.27
CA PRO A 226 20.29 3.47 9.01
C PRO A 226 20.54 2.34 8.00
N ARG A 227 21.78 1.90 7.84
CA ARG A 227 22.18 0.79 6.94
C ARG A 227 21.66 -0.59 7.37
N GLU A 228 21.30 -0.76 8.64
CA GLU A 228 20.83 -2.04 9.20
C GLU A 228 19.30 -2.18 9.11
N ARG A 229 18.58 -1.10 8.86
CA ARG A 229 17.10 -1.10 8.86
C ARG A 229 16.50 -1.97 7.76
N THR A 230 17.09 -1.94 6.57
CA THR A 230 16.69 -2.83 5.47
C THR A 230 16.96 -4.30 5.82
N TYR A 231 18.13 -4.60 6.37
CA TYR A 231 18.46 -5.93 6.86
C TYR A 231 17.46 -6.43 7.93
N VAL A 232 17.05 -5.57 8.85
CA VAL A 232 16.03 -5.92 9.87
C VAL A 232 14.71 -6.31 9.20
N ILE A 233 14.27 -5.60 8.16
CA ILE A 233 13.03 -5.96 7.44
C ILE A 233 13.16 -7.34 6.80
N HIS A 234 14.26 -7.63 6.08
CA HIS A 234 14.49 -8.94 5.49
C HIS A 234 14.58 -10.04 6.54
N ARG A 235 15.24 -9.77 7.66
CA ARG A 235 15.28 -10.70 8.79
C ARG A 235 13.88 -11.05 9.30
N MET A 236 12.95 -10.08 9.39
CA MET A 236 11.56 -10.37 9.77
C MET A 236 10.85 -11.25 8.73
N VAL A 237 11.14 -11.07 7.44
CA VAL A 237 10.63 -11.96 6.38
C VAL A 237 11.15 -13.38 6.58
N ASP A 238 12.42 -13.55 6.87
CA ASP A 238 13.06 -14.87 6.98
C ASP A 238 12.62 -15.61 8.25
N GLU A 239 12.55 -14.92 9.41
CA GLU A 239 12.27 -15.53 10.70
C GLU A 239 10.77 -15.68 11.03
N GLN A 240 9.83 -15.29 10.13
CA GLN A 240 8.40 -15.21 10.47
C GLN A 240 7.82 -16.54 10.98
N THR A 241 8.15 -17.67 10.38
CA THR A 241 7.68 -19.00 10.81
C THR A 241 8.23 -19.36 12.19
N ASP A 242 9.54 -19.22 12.37
CA ASP A 242 10.20 -19.56 13.63
C ASP A 242 9.79 -18.63 14.77
N ALA A 243 9.60 -17.35 14.46
CA ALA A 243 9.13 -16.37 15.44
C ALA A 243 7.69 -16.66 15.88
N CYS A 244 6.80 -16.97 14.93
CA CYS A 244 5.43 -17.37 15.25
C CYS A 244 5.39 -18.64 16.10
N ALA A 245 6.15 -19.67 15.74
CA ALA A 245 6.24 -20.91 16.51
C ALA A 245 6.78 -20.64 17.94
N ARG A 246 7.84 -19.84 18.07
CA ARG A 246 8.43 -19.46 19.37
C ARG A 246 7.42 -18.80 20.31
N TYR A 247 6.50 -18.01 19.77
CA TYR A 247 5.52 -17.27 20.58
C TYR A 247 4.16 -17.97 20.67
N GLY A 248 3.98 -19.15 20.07
CA GLY A 248 2.70 -19.85 20.01
C GLY A 248 1.64 -19.06 19.24
N ILE A 249 2.03 -18.44 18.13
CA ILE A 249 1.19 -17.60 17.26
C ILE A 249 1.01 -18.30 15.93
N ASP A 250 -0.22 -18.36 15.43
CA ASP A 250 -0.47 -18.84 14.07
C ASP A 250 0.13 -17.86 13.05
N PRO A 251 0.92 -18.33 12.06
CA PRO A 251 1.48 -17.45 11.04
C PRO A 251 0.38 -16.73 10.26
N PRO A 252 0.53 -15.42 10.02
CA PRO A 252 -0.42 -14.66 9.20
C PRO A 252 -0.25 -14.99 7.71
N LEU A 253 -0.94 -16.02 7.24
CA LEU A 253 -0.89 -16.44 5.84
C LEU A 253 -2.08 -15.86 5.06
N LEU A 254 -1.82 -15.26 3.90
CA LEU A 254 -2.87 -14.81 3.00
C LEU A 254 -3.49 -15.99 2.28
N LEU A 255 -4.80 -16.19 2.48
CA LEU A 255 -5.56 -17.33 1.95
C LEU A 255 -4.90 -18.69 2.26
N GLY A 256 -4.28 -18.79 3.45
CA GLY A 256 -3.63 -19.99 3.94
C GLY A 256 -2.35 -20.40 3.20
N ARG A 257 -1.84 -19.58 2.26
CA ARG A 257 -0.73 -19.98 1.36
C ARG A 257 0.44 -19.00 1.33
N ARG A 258 0.15 -17.71 1.14
CA ARG A 258 1.21 -16.73 0.88
C ARG A 258 1.72 -16.14 2.19
N ARG A 259 3.02 -16.23 2.43
CA ARG A 259 3.70 -15.61 3.58
C ARG A 259 3.85 -14.10 3.40
N LEU A 260 4.10 -13.36 4.49
CA LEU A 260 4.43 -11.94 4.44
C LEU A 260 5.72 -11.68 3.66
N HIS A 261 5.73 -10.62 2.88
CA HIS A 261 6.88 -10.15 2.12
C HIS A 261 7.47 -8.86 2.72
N ALA A 262 8.60 -8.39 2.19
CA ALA A 262 9.32 -7.25 2.74
C ALA A 262 8.47 -5.99 2.84
N ILE A 263 7.55 -5.75 1.88
CA ILE A 263 6.62 -4.61 1.94
C ILE A 263 5.63 -4.73 3.10
N ASP A 264 5.16 -5.94 3.38
CA ASP A 264 4.20 -6.21 4.46
C ASP A 264 4.91 -6.06 5.82
N CYS A 265 6.09 -6.66 5.97
CA CYS A 265 6.92 -6.53 7.16
C CYS A 265 7.32 -5.07 7.43
N GLN A 266 7.62 -4.30 6.39
CA GLN A 266 7.88 -2.86 6.49
C GLN A 266 6.65 -2.11 7.01
N ASN A 267 5.46 -2.41 6.48
CA ASN A 267 4.22 -1.78 6.91
C ASN A 267 3.84 -2.17 8.34
N LEU A 268 4.05 -3.42 8.73
CA LEU A 268 3.81 -3.88 10.10
C LEU A 268 4.67 -3.15 11.13
N PHE A 269 5.92 -2.78 10.82
CA PHE A 269 6.69 -1.89 11.69
C PHE A 269 6.05 -0.51 11.85
N CYS A 270 5.46 0.04 10.80
CA CYS A 270 4.73 1.30 10.87
C CYS A 270 3.49 1.18 11.76
N GLU A 271 2.78 0.06 11.66
CA GLU A 271 1.59 -0.23 12.46
C GLU A 271 1.97 -0.52 13.92
N LEU A 272 3.08 -1.22 14.16
CA LEU A 272 3.61 -1.42 15.51
C LEU A 272 4.01 -0.08 16.16
N ASP A 273 4.67 0.85 15.44
CA ASP A 273 4.95 2.19 15.96
C ASP A 273 3.67 2.88 16.45
N LYS A 274 2.60 2.72 15.68
CA LYS A 274 1.28 3.28 16.02
C LYS A 274 0.63 2.57 17.22
N TYR A 275 0.61 1.25 17.24
CA TYR A 275 0.08 0.42 18.32
C TYR A 275 0.80 0.69 19.64
N ALA A 276 2.12 0.76 19.58
CA ALA A 276 2.97 0.98 20.76
C ALA A 276 2.73 2.34 21.45
N ARG A 277 2.21 3.34 20.77
CA ARG A 277 1.86 4.64 21.40
C ARG A 277 0.79 4.52 22.48
N VAL A 278 -0.05 3.50 22.39
CA VAL A 278 -1.12 3.25 23.36
C VAL A 278 -0.75 2.10 24.30
N ARG A 279 -0.18 1.02 23.73
CA ARG A 279 0.15 -0.19 24.52
C ARG A 279 1.37 0.00 25.41
N TYR A 280 2.34 0.82 24.98
CA TYR A 280 3.63 1.05 25.65
C TYR A 280 3.90 2.56 25.75
N PRO A 281 3.15 3.29 26.60
CA PRO A 281 3.22 4.75 26.65
C PRO A 281 4.59 5.28 27.09
N ASP A 282 5.36 4.47 27.81
CA ASP A 282 6.71 4.83 28.28
C ASP A 282 7.77 4.78 27.18
N LEU A 283 7.45 4.18 26.01
CA LEU A 283 8.36 4.20 24.89
C LEU A 283 8.32 5.54 24.17
N ARG A 284 9.47 6.19 24.11
CA ARG A 284 9.61 7.49 23.43
C ARG A 284 9.15 7.44 21.98
N SER A 285 8.31 8.36 21.60
CA SER A 285 7.89 8.60 20.21
C SER A 285 7.65 10.10 20.03
N ASN A 286 7.98 10.62 18.84
CA ASN A 286 7.61 11.99 18.47
C ASN A 286 6.10 12.15 18.15
N ARG A 287 5.34 11.04 18.21
CA ARG A 287 3.89 10.98 18.03
C ARG A 287 3.29 10.19 19.19
N THR A 288 2.44 10.82 19.97
CA THR A 288 1.83 10.24 21.18
C THR A 288 0.40 9.75 20.96
N ARG A 289 -0.27 10.17 19.87
CA ARG A 289 -1.69 9.86 19.63
C ARG A 289 -1.89 9.12 18.30
N ILE A 290 -2.93 8.27 18.29
CA ILE A 290 -3.50 7.71 17.06
C ILE A 290 -4.71 8.57 16.69
N LYS A 291 -4.65 9.27 15.54
CA LYS A 291 -5.69 10.22 15.13
C LYS A 291 -6.91 9.54 14.49
N ALA A 292 -6.71 8.41 13.81
CA ALA A 292 -7.76 7.76 13.05
C ALA A 292 -8.46 6.70 13.90
N THR A 293 -9.73 6.91 14.21
CA THR A 293 -10.61 5.92 14.81
C THR A 293 -11.11 4.93 13.75
N PHE A 294 -11.44 3.74 14.21
CA PHE A 294 -12.01 2.69 13.38
C PHE A 294 -13.54 2.70 13.52
N THR A 295 -14.24 2.66 12.42
CA THR A 295 -15.68 2.44 12.36
C THR A 295 -15.89 1.14 11.59
N PRO A 296 -16.49 0.11 12.22
CA PRO A 296 -16.83 -1.13 11.54
C PRO A 296 -17.74 -0.86 10.34
N SER A 297 -17.50 -1.57 9.25
CA SER A 297 -18.38 -1.59 8.08
C SER A 297 -18.65 -3.04 7.72
N THR A 298 -19.91 -3.37 7.55
CA THR A 298 -20.40 -4.70 7.14
C THR A 298 -20.47 -4.84 5.62
N GLU A 299 -20.12 -3.79 4.85
CA GLU A 299 -20.05 -3.90 3.39
C GLU A 299 -19.09 -5.03 2.97
N PRO A 300 -19.52 -5.91 2.07
CA PRO A 300 -18.69 -6.97 1.54
C PRO A 300 -17.37 -6.46 0.97
N LEU A 301 -16.31 -7.20 1.18
CA LEU A 301 -15.01 -6.93 0.59
C LEU A 301 -14.86 -7.75 -0.70
N THR A 302 -14.91 -7.07 -1.83
CA THR A 302 -14.56 -7.70 -3.11
C THR A 302 -13.04 -7.75 -3.20
N LEU A 303 -12.48 -8.96 -3.05
CA LEU A 303 -11.05 -9.17 -3.07
C LEU A 303 -10.59 -9.58 -4.47
N TYR A 304 -9.49 -9.00 -4.90
CA TYR A 304 -8.81 -9.35 -6.13
C TYR A 304 -7.29 -9.21 -5.95
N TYR A 305 -6.57 -10.28 -6.17
CA TYR A 305 -5.11 -10.28 -6.08
C TYR A 305 -4.47 -10.44 -7.46
N PRO A 306 -3.21 -10.01 -7.65
CA PRO A 306 -2.55 -10.18 -8.93
C PRO A 306 -2.59 -11.64 -9.39
N PRO A 307 -3.08 -11.94 -10.61
CA PRO A 307 -3.22 -13.35 -11.09
C PRO A 307 -1.91 -14.13 -11.04
N LYS A 308 -0.78 -13.47 -11.22
CA LYS A 308 0.56 -14.06 -11.12
C LYS A 308 0.92 -14.60 -9.73
N TRP A 309 0.15 -14.28 -8.69
CA TRP A 309 0.35 -14.85 -7.36
C TRP A 309 -0.22 -16.26 -7.22
N GLY A 310 -1.04 -16.74 -8.18
CA GLY A 310 -1.63 -18.06 -8.15
C GLY A 310 -2.52 -18.31 -6.93
N LEU A 311 -3.04 -17.24 -6.31
CA LEU A 311 -3.96 -17.38 -5.18
C LEU A 311 -5.35 -17.82 -5.67
N PRO A 312 -6.10 -18.58 -4.86
CA PRO A 312 -7.47 -18.93 -5.20
C PRO A 312 -8.29 -17.68 -5.49
N SER A 313 -9.17 -17.74 -6.49
CA SER A 313 -10.20 -16.73 -6.67
C SER A 313 -11.06 -16.71 -5.41
N VAL A 314 -11.21 -15.55 -4.80
CA VAL A 314 -12.17 -15.39 -3.70
C VAL A 314 -13.53 -15.21 -4.37
N ALA A 315 -14.27 -16.32 -4.49
CA ALA A 315 -15.62 -16.32 -5.03
C ALA A 315 -16.48 -15.29 -4.28
N GLN A 316 -17.22 -14.47 -5.01
CA GLN A 316 -18.23 -13.61 -4.40
C GLN A 316 -19.42 -14.49 -4.01
N PRO A 317 -20.12 -14.20 -2.89
CA PRO A 317 -21.36 -14.89 -2.53
C PRO A 317 -22.46 -14.82 -3.59
N ALA A 318 -22.32 -13.98 -4.61
CA ALA A 318 -23.27 -13.81 -5.71
C ALA A 318 -23.11 -14.85 -6.85
N ASP A 319 -21.96 -15.52 -6.96
CA ASP A 319 -21.72 -16.48 -8.04
C ASP A 319 -22.34 -17.88 -7.74
N GLU A 320 -22.66 -18.16 -6.47
CA GLU A 320 -23.35 -19.41 -6.10
C GLU A 320 -24.84 -19.41 -6.41
N LEU A 321 -25.46 -18.22 -6.60
CA LEU A 321 -26.88 -18.12 -6.99
C LEU A 321 -27.13 -18.19 -8.50
N ALA A 322 -26.11 -18.02 -9.33
CA ALA A 322 -26.22 -18.07 -10.78
C ALA A 322 -26.03 -19.48 -11.37
N THR A 323 -25.49 -20.43 -10.58
CA THR A 323 -25.29 -21.83 -11.00
C THR A 323 -26.37 -22.80 -10.49
N ALA A 324 -27.38 -22.28 -9.77
CA ALA A 324 -28.51 -23.07 -9.24
C ALA A 324 -29.86 -22.72 -9.87
N ALA A 325 -29.87 -22.02 -11.03
CA ALA A 325 -31.09 -21.69 -11.79
C ALA A 325 -31.09 -22.39 -13.16
#